data_652921bdf22398ffba051defc0c3459b
#
_entry.id   652921bdf22398ffba051defc0c3459b
#
_cell.length_a   1.000
_cell.length_b   1.000
_cell.length_c   1.000
_cell.angle_alpha   90.00
_cell.angle_beta   90.00
_cell.angle_gamma   90.00
#
_symmetry.space_group_name_H-M   'P 1'
#
loop_
_entity.id
_entity.type
_entity.pdbx_description
1 polymer ?
#
loop_
_entity_poly.entity_id
_entity_poly.type
_entity_poly.pdbx_seq_one_letter_code
_entity_poly.pdbx_strand_id
1 'polypeptide(L)'
;MIFDNDSKGREAYNRVKAITFSHIDVSVVLLQNHNNDANTATERNTTNNEIEDFMYPEIMVYLINALLDKKHMSKINSKTVCRKIHTKSFSAQGILELCEHEKNCANPDNGNEIPFTSSGAATNRAKEGLAGLFNLQANKKLLTLLGECDARYPSVKAILQELCSFAD
;
A
#
# COMPACT_ATOMS: atom_id res chain seq x y z
N MET A 1 -7.30 -14.97 7.01
CA MET A 1 -5.93 -14.41 7.13
C MET A 1 -5.46 -14.00 5.75
N ILE A 2 -4.85 -12.83 5.63
CA ILE A 2 -4.33 -12.30 4.36
C ILE A 2 -2.81 -12.19 4.50
N PHE A 3 -2.07 -12.65 3.51
CA PHE A 3 -0.61 -12.63 3.47
C PHE A 3 -0.11 -11.87 2.26
N ASP A 4 0.94 -11.08 2.45
CA ASP A 4 1.68 -10.46 1.35
C ASP A 4 2.27 -11.52 0.42
N ASN A 5 2.34 -11.20 -0.86
CA ASN A 5 2.94 -12.11 -1.84
C ASN A 5 4.44 -11.79 -2.03
N ASP A 6 5.13 -11.63 -0.93
CA ASP A 6 6.59 -11.60 -0.86
C ASP A 6 7.14 -12.98 -0.42
N SER A 7 8.44 -13.13 -0.26
CA SER A 7 9.05 -14.40 0.14
C SER A 7 8.59 -14.86 1.53
N LYS A 8 8.47 -13.93 2.49
CA LYS A 8 8.06 -14.21 3.87
C LYS A 8 6.56 -14.50 3.96
N GLY A 9 5.75 -13.71 3.26
CA GLY A 9 4.30 -13.90 3.20
C GLY A 9 3.93 -15.24 2.56
N ARG A 10 4.61 -15.65 1.48
CA ARG A 10 4.42 -16.99 0.87
C ARG A 10 4.84 -18.11 1.83
N GLU A 11 5.94 -17.96 2.56
CA GLU A 11 6.35 -18.94 3.56
C GLU A 11 5.30 -19.06 4.69
N ALA A 12 4.83 -17.93 5.21
CA ALA A 12 3.79 -17.88 6.24
C ALA A 12 2.47 -18.46 5.73
N TYR A 13 2.03 -18.10 4.52
CA TYR A 13 0.85 -18.65 3.87
C TYR A 13 0.92 -20.19 3.77
N ASN A 14 2.03 -20.75 3.29
CA ASN A 14 2.19 -22.19 3.14
C ASN A 14 2.18 -22.91 4.50
N ARG A 15 2.77 -22.31 5.52
CA ARG A 15 2.72 -22.86 6.89
C ARG A 15 1.29 -22.90 7.44
N VAL A 16 0.56 -21.79 7.32
CA VAL A 16 -0.81 -21.70 7.84
C VAL A 16 -1.78 -22.56 7.07
N LYS A 17 -1.65 -22.63 5.73
CA LYS A 17 -2.47 -23.47 4.86
C LYS A 17 -2.35 -24.96 5.20
N ALA A 18 -1.20 -25.38 5.72
CA ALA A 18 -0.96 -26.77 6.13
C ALA A 18 -1.56 -27.11 7.51
N ILE A 19 -2.05 -26.12 8.27
CA ILE A 19 -2.60 -26.31 9.59
C ILE A 19 -4.11 -26.62 9.47
N THR A 20 -4.55 -27.69 10.13
CA THR A 20 -5.98 -27.97 10.29
C THR A 20 -6.48 -27.33 11.58
N PHE A 21 -7.41 -26.42 11.49
CA PHE A 21 -8.06 -25.77 12.63
C PHE A 21 -9.30 -26.58 13.02
N SER A 22 -9.33 -27.10 14.26
CA SER A 22 -10.40 -28.03 14.69
C SER A 22 -11.70 -27.36 15.14
N HIS A 23 -11.68 -26.03 15.40
CA HIS A 23 -12.81 -25.34 16.03
C HIS A 23 -13.16 -23.99 15.38
N ILE A 24 -12.48 -23.59 14.34
CA ILE A 24 -12.70 -22.33 13.60
C ILE A 24 -12.52 -22.56 12.12
N ASP A 25 -13.41 -21.98 11.33
CA ASP A 25 -13.20 -21.88 9.89
C ASP A 25 -12.19 -20.74 9.61
N VAL A 26 -11.11 -21.06 8.92
CA VAL A 26 -10.06 -20.11 8.59
C VAL A 26 -9.91 -20.01 7.07
N SER A 27 -10.25 -18.86 6.52
CA SER A 27 -9.89 -18.51 5.15
C SER A 27 -8.47 -17.95 5.09
N VAL A 28 -7.65 -18.50 4.21
CA VAL A 28 -6.25 -18.10 4.02
C VAL A 28 -6.08 -17.60 2.59
N VAL A 29 -5.70 -16.34 2.47
CA VAL A 29 -5.56 -15.65 1.18
C VAL A 29 -4.14 -15.14 1.01
N LEU A 30 -3.53 -15.43 -0.13
CA LEU A 30 -2.29 -14.83 -0.58
C LEU A 30 -2.65 -13.72 -1.56
N LEU A 31 -2.12 -12.51 -1.33
CA LEU A 31 -2.33 -11.38 -2.24
C LEU A 31 -1.74 -11.70 -3.61
N GLN A 32 -2.60 -11.80 -4.60
CA GLN A 32 -2.19 -12.02 -5.99
C GLN A 32 -2.75 -10.90 -6.85
N ASN A 33 -1.97 -10.46 -7.80
CA ASN A 33 -2.48 -9.56 -8.82
C ASN A 33 -3.33 -10.39 -9.80
N HIS A 34 -4.64 -10.31 -9.67
CA HIS A 34 -5.58 -11.04 -10.52
C HIS A 34 -5.84 -10.35 -11.86
N ASN A 35 -5.45 -9.09 -12.00
CA ASN A 35 -5.75 -8.31 -13.17
C ASN A 35 -4.48 -7.64 -13.71
N ASN A 36 -4.21 -7.85 -14.99
CA ASN A 36 -3.28 -7.05 -15.79
C ASN A 36 -3.80 -5.62 -16.02
N ASP A 37 -4.49 -5.04 -15.04
CA ASP A 37 -5.06 -3.71 -15.13
C ASP A 37 -3.95 -2.67 -14.99
N ALA A 38 -3.78 -1.87 -16.04
CA ALA A 38 -2.76 -0.84 -16.17
C ALA A 38 -2.80 0.26 -15.09
N ASN A 39 -3.72 0.17 -14.16
CA ASN A 39 -4.00 1.21 -13.17
C ASN A 39 -3.44 0.93 -11.76
N THR A 40 -2.86 -0.25 -11.54
CA THR A 40 -2.25 -0.57 -10.26
C THR A 40 -0.73 -0.57 -10.37
N ALA A 41 -0.05 -0.08 -9.36
CA ALA A 41 1.41 -0.17 -9.25
C ALA A 41 1.91 -1.63 -9.30
N THR A 42 1.01 -2.57 -9.01
CA THR A 42 1.23 -4.01 -8.91
C THR A 42 1.47 -4.73 -10.23
N GLU A 43 1.16 -4.13 -11.39
CA GLU A 43 1.42 -4.79 -12.70
C GLU A 43 2.87 -5.15 -12.97
N ARG A 44 3.80 -4.59 -12.22
CA ARG A 44 5.23 -4.72 -12.51
C ARG A 44 5.86 -5.95 -11.93
N ASN A 45 5.28 -6.50 -10.90
CA ASN A 45 5.85 -7.68 -10.25
C ASN A 45 4.74 -8.60 -9.74
N THR A 46 4.32 -9.51 -10.57
CA THR A 46 3.33 -10.55 -10.22
C THR A 46 3.78 -11.46 -9.08
N THR A 47 5.02 -11.33 -8.62
CA THR A 47 5.61 -12.22 -7.63
C THR A 47 5.79 -11.62 -6.24
N ASN A 48 5.74 -10.29 -6.09
CA ASN A 48 5.95 -9.61 -4.82
C ASN A 48 4.90 -8.49 -4.63
N ASN A 49 3.73 -8.85 -4.15
CA ASN A 49 2.67 -7.89 -3.83
C ASN A 49 2.57 -7.72 -2.31
N GLU A 50 2.67 -6.50 -1.84
CA GLU A 50 2.38 -6.11 -0.46
C GLU A 50 0.95 -5.54 -0.39
N ILE A 51 0.34 -5.50 0.79
CA ILE A 51 -1.01 -4.96 0.96
C ILE A 51 -1.08 -3.49 0.56
N GLU A 52 0.00 -2.75 0.72
CA GLU A 52 0.12 -1.36 0.33
C GLU A 52 -0.01 -1.14 -1.18
N ASP A 53 0.29 -2.15 -2.00
CA ASP A 53 0.17 -2.07 -3.46
C ASP A 53 -1.28 -2.03 -3.94
N PHE A 54 -2.22 -2.44 -3.08
CA PHE A 54 -3.66 -2.35 -3.33
C PHE A 54 -4.27 -1.03 -2.83
N MET A 55 -3.45 -0.14 -2.25
CA MET A 55 -3.90 1.21 -1.91
C MET A 55 -3.96 2.11 -3.13
N TYR A 56 -4.96 2.99 -3.16
CA TYR A 56 -5.01 4.02 -4.19
C TYR A 56 -3.80 4.96 -4.07
N PRO A 57 -3.11 5.27 -5.18
CA PRO A 57 -1.92 6.13 -5.15
C PRO A 57 -2.15 7.47 -4.48
N GLU A 58 -3.30 8.08 -4.73
CA GLU A 58 -3.68 9.38 -4.16
C GLU A 58 -3.86 9.30 -2.64
N ILE A 59 -4.44 8.19 -2.15
CA ILE A 59 -4.62 7.94 -0.71
C ILE A 59 -3.24 7.76 -0.06
N MET A 60 -2.38 6.93 -0.66
CA MET A 60 -1.03 6.71 -0.13
C MET A 60 -0.25 8.03 -0.04
N VAL A 61 -0.24 8.81 -1.11
CA VAL A 61 0.43 10.13 -1.12
C VAL A 61 -0.17 11.08 -0.10
N TYR A 62 -1.49 11.09 0.06
CA TYR A 62 -2.15 11.91 1.06
C TYR A 62 -1.69 11.57 2.49
N LEU A 63 -1.65 10.26 2.82
CA LEU A 63 -1.21 9.80 4.14
C LEU A 63 0.26 10.10 4.40
N ILE A 64 1.13 9.84 3.41
CA ILE A 64 2.55 10.17 3.50
C ILE A 64 2.75 11.67 3.70
N ASN A 65 2.07 12.51 2.93
CA ASN A 65 2.15 13.96 3.07
C ASN A 65 1.66 14.46 4.45
N ALA A 66 0.66 13.81 5.02
CA ALA A 66 0.22 14.13 6.38
C ALA A 66 1.27 13.73 7.44
N LEU A 67 2.04 12.66 7.19
CA LEU A 67 3.15 12.27 8.05
C LEU A 67 4.34 13.22 7.90
N LEU A 68 4.68 13.61 6.67
CA LEU A 68 5.76 14.56 6.37
C LEU A 68 5.47 15.95 6.97
N ASP A 69 4.21 16.39 6.92
CA ASP A 69 3.78 17.67 7.51
C ASP A 69 4.02 17.72 9.03
N LYS A 70 3.76 16.61 9.73
CA LYS A 70 4.05 16.48 11.17
C LYS A 70 5.56 16.58 11.49
N LYS A 71 6.41 16.34 10.51
CA LYS A 71 7.87 16.36 10.63
C LYS A 71 8.48 17.61 9.98
N HIS A 72 7.67 18.57 9.53
CA HIS A 72 8.12 19.78 8.82
C HIS A 72 8.96 19.49 7.58
N MET A 73 8.67 18.37 6.89
CA MET A 73 9.34 17.93 5.67
C MET A 73 8.55 18.37 4.43
N SER A 74 9.26 18.50 3.31
CA SER A 74 8.65 18.81 2.01
C SER A 74 7.72 17.69 1.56
N LYS A 75 6.53 18.07 1.08
CA LYS A 75 5.51 17.13 0.59
C LYS A 75 5.85 16.58 -0.79
N ILE A 76 5.48 15.36 -1.05
CA ILE A 76 5.57 14.76 -2.39
C ILE A 76 4.37 15.17 -3.26
N ASN A 77 4.59 15.22 -4.57
CA ASN A 77 3.57 15.63 -5.53
C ASN A 77 2.77 14.42 -6.03
N SER A 78 1.48 14.36 -5.68
CA SER A 78 0.60 13.27 -6.08
C SER A 78 0.48 13.10 -7.59
N LYS A 79 0.44 14.20 -8.37
CA LYS A 79 0.39 14.13 -9.83
C LYS A 79 1.63 13.46 -10.43
N THR A 80 2.80 13.70 -9.83
CA THR A 80 4.05 13.06 -10.25
C THR A 80 4.02 11.57 -9.98
N VAL A 81 3.60 11.16 -8.78
CA VAL A 81 3.47 9.73 -8.41
C VAL A 81 2.47 9.04 -9.34
N CYS A 82 1.24 9.56 -9.47
CA CYS A 82 0.21 8.97 -10.33
C CYS A 82 0.69 8.88 -11.79
N ARG A 83 1.32 9.95 -12.32
CA ARG A 83 1.88 9.92 -13.68
C ARG A 83 2.92 8.82 -13.86
N LYS A 84 3.84 8.65 -12.92
CA LYS A 84 4.89 7.61 -12.99
C LYS A 84 4.28 6.20 -12.97
N ILE A 85 3.23 5.99 -12.20
CA ILE A 85 2.47 4.74 -12.20
C ILE A 85 1.84 4.50 -13.58
N HIS A 86 1.05 5.46 -14.09
CA HIS A 86 0.36 5.31 -15.37
C HIS A 86 1.31 5.13 -16.57
N THR A 87 2.43 5.84 -16.58
CA THR A 87 3.39 5.76 -17.71
C THR A 87 4.37 4.59 -17.56
N LYS A 88 4.28 3.82 -16.47
CA LYS A 88 5.24 2.74 -16.15
C LYS A 88 6.71 3.23 -16.22
N SER A 89 6.93 4.51 -15.96
CA SER A 89 8.24 5.18 -16.10
C SER A 89 9.14 5.02 -14.88
N PHE A 90 8.70 4.24 -13.89
CA PHE A 90 9.44 3.96 -12.68
C PHE A 90 9.61 2.44 -12.51
N SER A 91 10.80 2.01 -12.13
CA SER A 91 11.15 0.59 -11.95
C SER A 91 10.89 0.07 -10.54
N ALA A 92 10.16 0.81 -9.71
CA ALA A 92 9.83 0.41 -8.35
C ALA A 92 9.05 -0.91 -8.31
N GLN A 93 9.25 -1.64 -7.23
CA GLN A 93 8.54 -2.90 -6.97
C GLN A 93 7.15 -2.69 -6.39
N GLY A 94 6.86 -1.48 -5.87
CA GLY A 94 5.57 -1.12 -5.28
C GLY A 94 5.38 0.37 -5.08
N ILE A 95 4.18 0.75 -4.63
CA ILE A 95 3.80 2.14 -4.43
C ILE A 95 4.61 2.82 -3.32
N LEU A 96 4.91 2.11 -2.23
CA LEU A 96 5.71 2.66 -1.14
C LEU A 96 7.12 2.99 -1.58
N GLU A 97 7.75 2.14 -2.41
CA GLU A 97 9.09 2.39 -2.94
C GLU A 97 9.10 3.63 -3.84
N LEU A 98 8.09 3.78 -4.70
CA LEU A 98 7.94 4.99 -5.52
C LEU A 98 7.78 6.24 -4.64
N CYS A 99 6.92 6.18 -3.64
CA CYS A 99 6.70 7.29 -2.72
C CYS A 99 7.94 7.61 -1.90
N GLU A 100 8.70 6.61 -1.47
CA GLU A 100 9.98 6.81 -0.76
C GLU A 100 11.01 7.50 -1.64
N HIS A 101 11.12 7.08 -2.90
CA HIS A 101 11.99 7.76 -3.87
C HIS A 101 11.61 9.23 -4.04
N GLU A 102 10.33 9.54 -4.28
CA GLU A 102 9.85 10.91 -4.45
C GLU A 102 10.07 11.76 -3.17
N LYS A 103 9.85 11.16 -2.01
CA LYS A 103 10.10 11.79 -0.72
C LYS A 103 11.58 12.13 -0.54
N ASN A 104 12.49 11.21 -0.86
CA ASN A 104 13.92 11.44 -0.74
C ASN A 104 14.40 12.52 -1.73
N CYS A 105 13.85 12.54 -2.95
CA CYS A 105 14.12 13.64 -3.90
C CYS A 105 13.64 15.01 -3.40
N ALA A 106 12.51 15.07 -2.71
CA ALA A 106 11.96 16.29 -2.16
C ALA A 106 12.64 16.73 -0.86
N ASN A 107 13.34 15.82 -0.17
CA ASN A 107 13.98 16.02 1.12
C ASN A 107 15.39 15.40 1.13
N PRO A 108 16.35 15.94 0.36
CA PRO A 108 17.66 15.30 0.16
C PRO A 108 18.46 15.14 1.47
N ASP A 109 18.29 16.07 2.41
CA ASP A 109 19.08 16.10 3.66
C ASP A 109 18.51 15.17 4.74
N ASN A 110 17.19 15.00 4.81
CA ASN A 110 16.50 14.29 5.90
C ASN A 110 15.44 13.27 5.45
N GLY A 111 15.31 13.01 4.16
CA GLY A 111 14.35 12.04 3.63
C GLY A 111 14.46 10.64 4.27
N ASN A 112 15.66 10.22 4.61
CA ASN A 112 15.91 8.91 5.22
C ASN A 112 15.46 8.79 6.70
N GLU A 113 15.03 9.87 7.35
CA GLU A 113 14.51 9.82 8.72
C GLU A 113 13.17 9.08 8.83
N ILE A 114 12.43 8.98 7.73
CA ILE A 114 11.14 8.29 7.64
C ILE A 114 11.20 7.24 6.53
N PRO A 115 11.86 6.11 6.75
CA PRO A 115 11.94 5.04 5.75
C PRO A 115 10.64 4.25 5.68
N PHE A 116 10.23 3.84 4.47
CA PHE A 116 9.05 2.98 4.26
C PHE A 116 9.39 1.59 3.74
N THR A 117 10.53 1.44 3.06
CA THR A 117 10.87 0.20 2.33
C THR A 117 12.09 -0.54 2.88
N SER A 118 12.90 0.11 3.72
CA SER A 118 13.99 -0.57 4.41
C SER A 118 13.46 -1.48 5.54
N SER A 119 14.26 -2.44 5.98
CA SER A 119 13.93 -3.25 7.16
C SER A 119 14.32 -2.55 8.46
N GLY A 120 13.50 -2.66 9.51
CA GLY A 120 13.86 -2.23 10.85
C GLY A 120 12.79 -1.43 11.59
N ALA A 121 13.10 -1.08 12.83
CA ALA A 121 12.15 -0.42 13.73
C ALA A 121 11.70 0.97 13.25
N ALA A 122 12.53 1.69 12.48
CA ALA A 122 12.16 2.99 11.93
C ALA A 122 11.08 2.85 10.86
N THR A 123 11.20 1.85 9.98
CA THR A 123 10.20 1.54 8.94
C THR A 123 8.89 1.08 9.57
N ASN A 124 8.94 0.21 10.57
CA ASN A 124 7.73 -0.24 11.28
C ASN A 124 6.99 0.96 11.89
N ARG A 125 7.71 1.86 12.58
CA ARG A 125 7.09 3.08 13.12
C ARG A 125 6.50 4.00 12.04
N ALA A 126 7.14 4.09 10.88
CA ALA A 126 6.62 4.87 9.77
C ALA A 126 5.33 4.25 9.20
N LYS A 127 5.30 2.94 8.99
CA LYS A 127 4.12 2.19 8.53
C LYS A 127 2.98 2.26 9.57
N GLU A 128 3.27 2.09 10.87
CA GLU A 128 2.31 2.30 11.96
C GLU A 128 1.76 3.73 11.97
N GLY A 129 2.62 4.71 11.71
CA GLY A 129 2.23 6.11 11.58
C GLY A 129 1.25 6.34 10.42
N LEU A 130 1.47 5.70 9.27
CA LEU A 130 0.54 5.76 8.13
C LEU A 130 -0.80 5.09 8.47
N ALA A 131 -0.77 3.89 9.06
CA ALA A 131 -1.97 3.19 9.48
C ALA A 131 -2.79 4.01 10.50
N GLY A 132 -2.14 4.66 11.46
CA GLY A 132 -2.79 5.52 12.43
C GLY A 132 -3.43 6.79 11.82
N LEU A 133 -2.99 7.23 10.64
CA LEU A 133 -3.60 8.33 9.90
C LEU A 133 -4.82 7.90 9.08
N PHE A 134 -4.98 6.62 8.81
CA PHE A 134 -6.10 6.07 8.07
C PHE A 134 -7.36 5.95 8.97
N ASN A 135 -7.89 7.10 9.37
CA ASN A 135 -9.10 7.17 10.18
C ASN A 135 -10.21 7.90 9.40
N LEU A 136 -11.05 7.12 8.73
CA LEU A 136 -12.13 7.64 7.88
C LEU A 136 -13.18 8.43 8.69
N GLN A 137 -13.47 8.04 9.91
CA GLN A 137 -14.48 8.72 10.75
C GLN A 137 -14.04 10.13 11.15
N ALA A 138 -12.76 10.31 11.43
CA ALA A 138 -12.18 11.59 11.84
C ALA A 138 -11.74 12.47 10.65
N ASN A 139 -11.60 11.91 9.45
CA ASN A 139 -10.98 12.58 8.31
C ASN A 139 -11.91 12.64 7.09
N LYS A 140 -12.78 13.67 7.08
CA LYS A 140 -13.73 13.90 5.96
C LYS A 140 -13.04 14.05 4.60
N LYS A 141 -11.84 14.63 4.56
CA LYS A 141 -11.08 14.79 3.30
C LYS A 141 -10.59 13.44 2.77
N LEU A 142 -10.14 12.55 3.64
CA LEU A 142 -9.77 11.20 3.28
C LEU A 142 -10.97 10.42 2.74
N LEU A 143 -12.13 10.55 3.36
CA LEU A 143 -13.37 9.91 2.91
C LEU A 143 -13.81 10.41 1.51
N THR A 144 -13.72 11.73 1.27
CA THR A 144 -14.01 12.30 -0.05
C THR A 144 -13.04 11.75 -1.10
N LEU A 145 -11.74 11.77 -0.80
CA LEU A 145 -10.70 11.28 -1.69
C LEU A 145 -10.88 9.78 -1.99
N LEU A 146 -11.28 8.98 -1.01
CA LEU A 146 -11.58 7.56 -1.20
C LEU A 146 -12.73 7.36 -2.22
N GLY A 147 -13.81 8.13 -2.10
CA GLY A 147 -14.92 8.06 -3.06
C GLY A 147 -14.51 8.45 -4.49
N GLU A 148 -13.62 9.44 -4.64
CA GLU A 148 -13.07 9.82 -5.94
C GLU A 148 -12.17 8.71 -6.53
N CYS A 149 -11.36 8.07 -5.70
CA CYS A 149 -10.51 6.96 -6.09
C CYS A 149 -11.32 5.71 -6.46
N ASP A 150 -12.36 5.39 -5.71
CA ASP A 150 -13.29 4.28 -6.00
C ASP A 150 -13.91 4.40 -7.40
N ALA A 151 -14.26 5.61 -7.79
CA ALA A 151 -14.79 5.88 -9.14
C ALA A 151 -13.71 5.78 -10.23
N ARG A 152 -12.47 6.11 -9.91
CA ARG A 152 -11.34 6.12 -10.86
C ARG A 152 -10.71 4.75 -11.06
N TYR A 153 -10.70 3.92 -10.01
CA TYR A 153 -10.02 2.61 -10.00
C TYR A 153 -11.01 1.48 -9.62
N PRO A 154 -12.00 1.19 -10.46
CA PRO A 154 -13.04 0.21 -10.13
C PRO A 154 -12.49 -1.22 -9.91
N SER A 155 -11.41 -1.60 -10.57
CA SER A 155 -10.75 -2.90 -10.38
C SER A 155 -10.10 -3.03 -9.01
N VAL A 156 -9.42 -2.00 -8.52
CA VAL A 156 -8.85 -1.99 -7.16
C VAL A 156 -9.97 -2.07 -6.12
N LYS A 157 -11.06 -1.33 -6.33
CA LYS A 157 -12.24 -1.42 -5.48
C LYS A 157 -12.79 -2.84 -5.42
N ALA A 158 -12.92 -3.53 -6.57
CA ALA A 158 -13.42 -4.90 -6.62
C ALA A 158 -12.53 -5.88 -5.83
N ILE A 159 -11.20 -5.77 -5.97
CA ILE A 159 -10.23 -6.56 -5.19
C ILE A 159 -10.38 -6.31 -3.70
N LEU A 160 -10.47 -5.05 -3.28
CA LEU A 160 -10.65 -4.70 -1.87
C LEU A 160 -11.98 -5.23 -1.31
N GLN A 161 -13.06 -5.18 -2.10
CA GLN A 161 -14.36 -5.74 -1.72
C GLN A 161 -14.29 -7.27 -1.58
N GLU A 162 -13.60 -7.95 -2.49
CA GLU A 162 -13.37 -9.39 -2.40
C GLU A 162 -12.58 -9.74 -1.13
N LEU A 163 -11.49 -9.01 -0.83
CA LEU A 163 -10.72 -9.22 0.39
C LEU A 163 -11.56 -8.99 1.66
N CYS A 164 -12.46 -8.00 1.66
CA CYS A 164 -13.35 -7.77 2.79
C CYS A 164 -14.40 -8.88 2.96
N SER A 165 -14.87 -9.51 1.87
CA SER A 165 -15.86 -10.61 1.95
C SER A 165 -15.33 -11.86 2.63
N PHE A 166 -14.03 -12.01 2.78
CA PHE A 166 -13.41 -13.08 3.59
C PHE A 166 -13.36 -12.77 5.10
N ALA A 167 -13.76 -11.56 5.50
CA ALA A 167 -13.72 -11.12 6.91
C ALA A 167 -15.09 -11.25 7.61
N ASP A 168 -16.16 -11.47 6.85
CA ASP A 168 -17.54 -11.72 7.31
C ASP A 168 -17.78 -13.22 7.45
#